data_81d7463dd435d1c7e88150e5e057bca3
#
_entry.id   81d7463dd435d1c7e88150e5e057bca3
#
_cell.length_a   1.000
_cell.length_b   1.000
_cell.length_c   1.000
_cell.angle_alpha   90.00
_cell.angle_beta   90.00
_cell.angle_gamma   90.00
#
_symmetry.space_group_name_H-M   'P 1'
#
loop_
_entity.id
_entity.type
_entity.pdbx_description
1 polymer ?
#
loop_
_entity_poly.entity_id
_entity_poly.type
_entity_poly.pdbx_seq_one_letter_code
_entity_poly.pdbx_strand_id
1 'polypeptide(L)'
;MMPMPRPHLKAFALLLACLAGQALAAPQHALTLYDEAPKYPANFKHFDYVNADAPKGGTFRQAGFGGFDSLNPFINKGVSADDIGLIYDTLMTQSLDEPFTEYGLVAGKIEKAPDNSWVRFYLRPEARFHDGQPMQAEDVVFTFNTLIKDGAPLYRGYYADVAEVIAETPRQVLFKFKHNNNRELPLILGQLPVLPKHWWENREFTKGNLEIPLGSGPYKVAEVKPGRSIRYERVKDYWGKDLAVNRGFYNFDEMTTDYYRDSTVTLEALKAGQFDYRLETAAKSWATAYDVPAVRQKRLILEELPNGNPTGMQGFVYNIRRPLFQDVRVREALSLLLDFEWTNKQLFNGAYTRTRSYFENSDMAARGLPDAAELKILEPLRGKIPDQVFSQAFANPVTDGSGMIREQQRRAYKLLQEAGWRIVDDKMVDAQGKAVSIEFLLAQTEFERVLLPFKRNLADLGIDLVIRRVDVSQYINRLRSRDFDMIVGGYPQSNSPGNEQREFWQSAAADNPGSRNFIGLKDPAIDTLVEQLINADSRQSLIEHSRALDRVLQWGYYVIPNWHIKTWRVAYWNHIGHPKVSPKYDIGINTWWIKPDVEPAVPLAPAAQPAEGAK
;
A
#
# COMPACT_ATOMS: atom_id res chain seq x y z
N MET A 1 -19.75 49.59 75.76
CA MET A 1 -20.20 48.43 74.98
C MET A 1 -19.48 48.47 73.65
N MET A 2 -18.39 47.75 73.55
CA MET A 2 -17.60 47.58 72.29
C MET A 2 -18.08 46.34 71.58
N PRO A 3 -18.20 46.33 70.23
CA PRO A 3 -18.48 45.10 69.48
C PRO A 3 -17.18 44.35 69.14
N MET A 4 -17.21 43.05 69.35
CA MET A 4 -16.13 42.07 68.96
C MET A 4 -16.00 41.93 67.47
N PRO A 5 -14.78 41.65 66.97
CA PRO A 5 -14.55 41.37 65.56
C PRO A 5 -14.84 39.87 65.20
N ARG A 6 -15.44 39.67 64.03
CA ARG A 6 -15.66 38.35 63.42
C ARG A 6 -14.37 37.82 62.75
N PRO A 7 -13.99 36.59 62.96
CA PRO A 7 -12.80 36.01 62.30
C PRO A 7 -13.07 35.54 60.88
N HIS A 8 -12.03 35.66 60.08
CA HIS A 8 -11.78 35.34 58.72
C HIS A 8 -12.27 33.97 58.25
N LEU A 9 -13.17 33.98 57.27
CA LEU A 9 -13.59 32.85 56.43
C LEU A 9 -13.09 33.05 54.97
N LYS A 10 -11.78 33.17 54.77
CA LYS A 10 -11.17 33.34 53.44
C LYS A 10 -9.92 32.49 53.17
N ALA A 11 -9.65 31.50 54.00
CA ALA A 11 -8.43 30.66 53.85
C ALA A 11 -8.69 29.20 53.46
N PHE A 12 -9.91 28.80 53.07
CA PHE A 12 -10.21 27.38 52.72
C PHE A 12 -10.60 27.16 51.27
N ALA A 13 -10.59 28.19 50.43
CA ALA A 13 -10.98 28.08 49.00
C ALA A 13 -9.79 27.99 48.01
N LEU A 14 -8.54 27.94 48.48
CA LEU A 14 -7.35 27.96 47.61
C LEU A 14 -6.54 26.63 47.61
N LEU A 15 -7.01 25.56 48.23
CA LEU A 15 -6.33 24.24 48.24
C LEU A 15 -7.07 23.16 47.45
N LEU A 16 -8.15 23.47 46.73
CA LEU A 16 -8.88 22.49 45.89
C LEU A 16 -8.67 22.72 44.39
N ALA A 17 -7.74 23.57 43.94
CA ALA A 17 -7.52 23.89 42.53
C ALA A 17 -6.24 23.28 41.94
N CYS A 18 -5.52 22.40 42.65
CA CYS A 18 -4.29 21.75 42.16
C CYS A 18 -4.38 20.23 42.02
N LEU A 19 -5.58 19.66 42.03
CA LEU A 19 -5.84 18.30 41.55
C LEU A 19 -6.60 18.38 40.22
N ALA A 20 -6.03 19.09 39.22
CA ALA A 20 -6.28 18.78 37.84
C ALA A 20 -5.61 17.43 37.61
N GLY A 21 -6.31 16.35 38.01
CA GLY A 21 -5.91 14.99 37.65
C GLY A 21 -5.71 14.96 36.13
N GLN A 22 -4.53 14.56 35.69
CA GLN A 22 -4.34 14.13 34.33
C GLN A 22 -5.45 13.10 34.07
N ALA A 23 -6.41 13.46 33.23
CA ALA A 23 -7.43 12.52 32.77
C ALA A 23 -6.66 11.44 32.01
N LEU A 24 -6.34 10.33 32.67
CA LEU A 24 -5.85 9.14 32.02
C LEU A 24 -6.91 8.76 31.00
N ALA A 25 -6.54 8.66 29.74
CA ALA A 25 -7.45 8.18 28.72
C ALA A 25 -7.92 6.77 29.11
N ALA A 26 -9.23 6.53 29.10
CA ALA A 26 -9.74 5.20 29.44
C ALA A 26 -9.21 4.16 28.44
N PRO A 27 -8.81 2.96 28.90
CA PRO A 27 -8.33 1.92 28.00
C PRO A 27 -9.35 1.59 26.91
N GLN A 28 -8.88 1.56 25.65
CA GLN A 28 -9.68 1.37 24.45
C GLN A 28 -9.49 -0.05 23.88
N HIS A 29 -10.42 -0.50 23.05
CA HIS A 29 -10.35 -1.79 22.37
C HIS A 29 -9.72 -1.68 20.96
N ALA A 30 -9.56 -0.46 20.46
CA ALA A 30 -9.02 -0.14 19.14
C ALA A 30 -8.27 1.19 19.18
N LEU A 31 -7.39 1.40 18.22
CA LEU A 31 -6.74 2.67 17.93
C LEU A 31 -7.08 3.09 16.50
N THR A 32 -7.31 4.38 16.31
CA THR A 32 -7.42 5.05 15.02
C THR A 32 -6.34 6.13 14.91
N LEU A 33 -5.93 6.47 13.70
CA LEU A 33 -4.82 7.39 13.50
C LEU A 33 -5.08 8.79 14.08
N TYR A 34 -6.32 9.25 14.02
CA TYR A 34 -6.73 10.60 14.48
C TYR A 34 -7.62 10.59 15.73
N ASP A 35 -7.58 9.51 16.51
CA ASP A 35 -8.41 9.34 17.70
C ASP A 35 -9.93 9.41 17.43
N GLU A 36 -10.32 9.15 16.18
CA GLU A 36 -11.73 9.05 15.79
C GLU A 36 -12.36 7.76 16.33
N ALA A 37 -13.69 7.73 16.43
CA ALA A 37 -14.37 6.51 16.83
C ALA A 37 -14.17 5.41 15.78
N PRO A 38 -13.71 4.21 16.16
CA PRO A 38 -13.58 3.09 15.23
C PRO A 38 -14.97 2.65 14.74
N LYS A 39 -15.03 2.09 13.52
CA LYS A 39 -16.27 1.58 12.92
C LYS A 39 -16.96 0.53 13.79
N TYR A 40 -16.17 -0.36 14.39
CA TYR A 40 -16.70 -1.45 15.20
C TYR A 40 -16.61 -1.10 16.70
N PRO A 41 -17.74 -1.06 17.41
CA PRO A 41 -17.75 -0.74 18.84
C PRO A 41 -17.13 -1.85 19.69
N ALA A 42 -16.79 -1.57 20.95
CA ALA A 42 -16.10 -2.51 21.83
C ALA A 42 -16.81 -3.87 22.04
N ASN A 43 -18.09 -3.96 21.77
CA ASN A 43 -18.90 -5.18 21.90
C ASN A 43 -19.27 -5.83 20.57
N PHE A 44 -18.57 -5.45 19.46
CA PHE A 44 -18.82 -6.07 18.16
C PHE A 44 -18.55 -7.58 18.21
N LYS A 45 -19.16 -8.32 17.31
CA LYS A 45 -19.14 -9.80 17.32
C LYS A 45 -18.21 -10.38 16.24
N HIS A 46 -18.08 -9.70 15.15
CA HIS A 46 -17.21 -10.01 13.99
C HIS A 46 -17.16 -8.80 13.07
N PHE A 47 -16.22 -8.76 12.17
CA PHE A 47 -16.19 -7.77 11.09
C PHE A 47 -17.31 -8.01 10.07
N ASP A 48 -17.75 -6.96 9.36
CA ASP A 48 -18.85 -7.03 8.38
C ASP A 48 -18.47 -7.84 7.13
N TYR A 49 -17.19 -7.94 6.82
CA TYR A 49 -16.65 -8.61 5.64
C TYR A 49 -16.29 -10.10 5.87
N VAL A 50 -16.82 -10.72 6.91
CA VAL A 50 -16.64 -12.14 7.17
C VAL A 50 -17.97 -12.89 7.14
N ASN A 51 -17.91 -14.19 6.92
CA ASN A 51 -18.99 -15.11 7.28
C ASN A 51 -18.65 -15.70 8.66
N ALA A 52 -19.33 -15.25 9.71
CA ALA A 52 -19.07 -15.70 11.09
C ALA A 52 -19.28 -17.21 11.28
N ASP A 53 -20.12 -17.81 10.43
CA ASP A 53 -20.48 -19.23 10.44
C ASP A 53 -19.82 -19.99 9.28
N ALA A 54 -18.72 -19.45 8.72
CA ALA A 54 -17.98 -20.14 7.67
C ALA A 54 -17.51 -21.53 8.13
N PRO A 55 -17.74 -22.58 7.33
CA PRO A 55 -17.31 -23.93 7.69
C PRO A 55 -15.78 -23.97 7.83
N LYS A 56 -15.31 -24.68 8.86
CA LYS A 56 -13.90 -24.94 9.09
C LYS A 56 -13.54 -26.29 8.49
N GLY A 57 -12.46 -26.36 7.72
CA GLY A 57 -12.00 -27.62 7.15
C GLY A 57 -11.38 -27.51 5.77
N GLY A 58 -10.88 -28.63 5.29
CA GLY A 58 -10.30 -28.78 3.96
C GLY A 58 -8.93 -28.15 3.79
N THR A 59 -8.39 -28.32 2.58
CA THR A 59 -7.06 -27.85 2.21
C THR A 59 -7.19 -26.74 1.17
N PHE A 60 -6.54 -25.61 1.40
CA PHE A 60 -6.37 -24.52 0.43
C PHE A 60 -4.96 -24.61 -0.17
N ARG A 61 -4.92 -24.68 -1.50
CA ARG A 61 -3.67 -24.80 -2.26
C ARG A 61 -3.43 -23.52 -3.05
N GLN A 62 -2.23 -23.00 -2.95
CA GLN A 62 -1.84 -21.80 -3.68
C GLN A 62 -0.45 -21.94 -4.31
N ALA A 63 -0.13 -21.02 -5.20
CA ALA A 63 1.15 -20.98 -5.91
C ALA A 63 2.00 -19.83 -5.37
N GLY A 64 3.24 -20.12 -4.94
CA GLY A 64 4.28 -19.15 -4.69
C GLY A 64 5.16 -18.94 -5.94
N PHE A 65 5.91 -17.85 -5.98
CA PHE A 65 6.83 -17.56 -7.07
C PHE A 65 8.30 -17.65 -6.62
N GLY A 66 9.12 -18.31 -7.41
CA GLY A 66 10.56 -18.47 -7.13
C GLY A 66 10.85 -19.63 -6.18
N GLY A 67 10.98 -19.36 -4.90
CA GLY A 67 11.28 -20.32 -3.84
C GLY A 67 11.60 -19.60 -2.53
N PHE A 68 11.90 -20.37 -1.48
CA PHE A 68 12.27 -19.85 -0.17
C PHE A 68 13.42 -20.67 0.43
N ASP A 69 14.18 -20.04 1.34
CA ASP A 69 15.29 -20.63 2.07
C ASP A 69 15.34 -20.21 3.55
N SER A 70 14.31 -19.49 4.00
CA SER A 70 14.18 -19.04 5.39
C SER A 70 12.75 -19.17 5.90
N LEU A 71 12.59 -19.51 7.19
CA LEU A 71 11.34 -19.42 7.96
C LEU A 71 11.35 -18.24 8.94
N ASN A 72 12.36 -17.39 8.89
CA ASN A 72 12.40 -16.16 9.67
C ASN A 72 12.05 -14.94 8.78
N PRO A 73 10.84 -14.37 8.87
CA PRO A 73 10.42 -13.24 8.05
C PRO A 73 10.96 -11.89 8.54
N PHE A 74 11.65 -11.85 9.67
CA PHE A 74 12.05 -10.62 10.35
C PHE A 74 13.44 -10.12 9.99
N ILE A 75 14.17 -10.84 9.15
CA ILE A 75 15.54 -10.53 8.74
C ILE A 75 15.64 -10.35 7.22
N ASN A 76 16.67 -9.62 6.75
CA ASN A 76 16.94 -9.44 5.31
C ASN A 76 17.85 -10.55 4.72
N LYS A 77 18.02 -11.65 5.41
CA LYS A 77 18.87 -12.75 4.95
C LYS A 77 18.02 -13.91 4.45
N GLY A 78 18.21 -14.27 3.20
CA GLY A 78 17.40 -15.29 2.53
C GLY A 78 16.05 -14.76 2.03
N VAL A 79 15.24 -15.68 1.51
CA VAL A 79 13.86 -15.45 1.06
C VAL A 79 12.94 -16.20 2.01
N SER A 80 12.08 -15.47 2.70
CA SER A 80 11.11 -16.08 3.62
C SER A 80 10.01 -16.83 2.87
N ALA A 81 9.51 -17.92 3.46
CA ALA A 81 8.36 -18.63 2.93
C ALA A 81 7.10 -17.73 2.92
N ASP A 82 6.27 -17.88 1.88
CA ASP A 82 4.97 -17.21 1.82
C ASP A 82 4.10 -17.63 3.01
N ASP A 83 3.25 -16.72 3.50
CA ASP A 83 2.31 -16.92 4.63
C ASP A 83 2.94 -17.25 5.99
N ILE A 84 4.27 -17.24 6.12
CA ILE A 84 4.93 -17.53 7.40
C ILE A 84 4.48 -16.58 8.53
N GLY A 85 4.00 -15.39 8.20
CA GLY A 85 3.42 -14.46 9.18
C GLY A 85 2.19 -15.01 9.92
N LEU A 86 1.46 -15.97 9.35
CA LEU A 86 0.27 -16.57 9.96
C LEU A 86 0.57 -17.42 11.22
N ILE A 87 1.84 -17.73 11.48
CA ILE A 87 2.22 -18.46 12.70
C ILE A 87 2.39 -17.55 13.91
N TYR A 88 2.35 -16.22 13.73
CA TYR A 88 2.55 -15.24 14.79
C TYR A 88 1.33 -14.36 15.00
N ASP A 89 1.04 -14.03 16.27
CA ASP A 89 0.09 -12.98 16.61
C ASP A 89 0.82 -11.66 16.87
N THR A 90 0.12 -10.56 16.56
CA THR A 90 0.55 -9.20 16.83
C THR A 90 -0.18 -8.62 18.05
N LEU A 91 0.30 -7.51 18.60
CA LEU A 91 -0.40 -6.84 19.70
C LEU A 91 -1.83 -6.44 19.31
N MET A 92 -2.01 -5.93 18.10
CA MET A 92 -3.29 -5.55 17.51
C MET A 92 -3.40 -6.13 16.10
N THR A 93 -4.60 -6.15 15.53
CA THR A 93 -4.87 -6.55 14.15
C THR A 93 -5.55 -5.43 13.38
N GLN A 94 -5.16 -5.25 12.10
CA GLN A 94 -5.72 -4.22 11.25
C GLN A 94 -7.15 -4.59 10.79
N SER A 95 -8.03 -3.59 10.73
CA SER A 95 -9.30 -3.70 10.01
C SER A 95 -9.06 -3.63 8.50
N LEU A 96 -9.63 -4.55 7.74
CA LEU A 96 -9.48 -4.60 6.28
C LEU A 96 -10.47 -3.68 5.54
N ASP A 97 -11.35 -2.98 6.25
CA ASP A 97 -12.35 -2.07 5.68
C ASP A 97 -12.32 -0.64 6.27
N GLU A 98 -11.35 -0.36 7.13
CA GLU A 98 -11.08 0.96 7.68
C GLU A 98 -9.67 1.43 7.34
N PRO A 99 -9.47 2.70 6.96
CA PRO A 99 -8.14 3.23 6.82
C PRO A 99 -7.49 3.42 8.19
N PHE A 100 -6.36 2.79 8.43
CA PHE A 100 -5.54 2.99 9.65
C PHE A 100 -6.29 2.85 10.97
N THR A 101 -7.06 1.76 11.11
CA THR A 101 -7.70 1.34 12.37
C THR A 101 -7.23 -0.05 12.73
N GLU A 102 -6.81 -0.21 13.97
CA GLU A 102 -6.39 -1.50 14.51
C GLU A 102 -7.17 -1.84 15.77
N TYR A 103 -7.47 -3.11 15.93
CA TYR A 103 -8.23 -3.69 17.02
C TYR A 103 -7.35 -4.59 17.87
N GLY A 104 -7.58 -4.60 19.17
CA GLY A 104 -6.78 -5.41 20.08
C GLY A 104 -6.86 -6.90 19.79
N LEU A 105 -5.68 -7.54 19.56
CA LEU A 105 -5.51 -8.98 19.40
C LEU A 105 -4.84 -9.56 20.66
N VAL A 106 -3.51 -9.65 20.73
CA VAL A 106 -2.81 -10.05 21.97
C VAL A 106 -3.07 -9.03 23.08
N ALA A 107 -3.09 -7.74 22.74
CA ALA A 107 -3.55 -6.69 23.65
C ALA A 107 -5.09 -6.63 23.67
N GLY A 108 -5.69 -6.92 24.81
CA GLY A 108 -7.13 -6.82 24.99
C GLY A 108 -7.63 -5.40 25.22
N LYS A 109 -6.74 -4.52 25.69
CA LYS A 109 -6.98 -3.09 25.94
C LYS A 109 -5.71 -2.31 25.62
N ILE A 110 -5.90 -1.08 25.16
CA ILE A 110 -4.82 -0.16 24.80
C ILE A 110 -5.11 1.19 25.46
N GLU A 111 -4.09 1.80 25.99
CA GLU A 111 -4.14 3.14 26.58
C GLU A 111 -3.05 4.01 25.94
N LYS A 112 -3.41 5.21 25.50
CA LYS A 112 -2.49 6.15 24.86
C LYS A 112 -2.54 7.49 25.59
N ALA A 113 -1.37 8.13 25.73
CA ALA A 113 -1.32 9.50 26.24
C ALA A 113 -2.13 10.46 25.33
N PRO A 114 -2.90 11.40 25.90
CA PRO A 114 -3.60 12.41 25.11
C PRO A 114 -2.68 13.26 24.22
N ASP A 115 -1.44 13.47 24.67
CA ASP A 115 -0.40 14.20 23.94
C ASP A 115 0.47 13.30 23.04
N ASN A 116 0.10 12.02 22.90
CA ASN A 116 0.84 11.02 22.11
C ASN A 116 2.30 10.81 22.57
N SER A 117 2.61 10.97 23.86
CA SER A 117 3.96 10.75 24.41
C SER A 117 4.26 9.29 24.78
N TRP A 118 3.24 8.43 24.89
CA TRP A 118 3.37 7.01 25.21
C TRP A 118 2.13 6.23 24.80
N VAL A 119 2.30 4.89 24.65
CA VAL A 119 1.21 3.91 24.55
C VAL A 119 1.46 2.72 25.47
N ARG A 120 0.40 2.21 26.08
CA ARG A 120 0.42 1.03 26.94
C ARG A 120 -0.52 -0.04 26.40
N PHE A 121 -0.05 -1.26 26.32
CA PHE A 121 -0.80 -2.43 25.91
C PHE A 121 -1.05 -3.36 27.10
N TYR A 122 -2.29 -3.79 27.28
CA TYR A 122 -2.73 -4.73 28.32
C TYR A 122 -2.98 -6.09 27.68
N LEU A 123 -2.07 -7.05 27.90
CA LEU A 123 -2.11 -8.37 27.28
C LEU A 123 -3.24 -9.23 27.84
N ARG A 124 -3.92 -9.96 26.96
CA ARG A 124 -4.99 -10.90 27.33
C ARG A 124 -4.43 -12.06 28.17
N PRO A 125 -5.13 -12.47 29.24
CA PRO A 125 -4.70 -13.59 30.06
C PRO A 125 -4.71 -14.95 29.33
N GLU A 126 -5.55 -15.10 28.31
CA GLU A 126 -5.67 -16.30 27.48
C GLU A 126 -4.61 -16.42 26.38
N ALA A 127 -3.88 -15.34 26.07
CA ALA A 127 -2.86 -15.33 25.01
C ALA A 127 -1.71 -16.26 25.37
N ARG A 128 -1.39 -17.21 24.47
CA ARG A 128 -0.34 -18.21 24.67
C ARG A 128 0.32 -18.63 23.36
N PHE A 129 1.52 -19.13 23.44
CA PHE A 129 2.24 -19.75 22.33
C PHE A 129 1.72 -21.18 22.05
N HIS A 130 2.16 -21.77 20.93
CA HIS A 130 1.74 -23.13 20.51
C HIS A 130 2.17 -24.25 21.47
N ASP A 131 3.18 -24.01 22.29
CA ASP A 131 3.62 -24.94 23.36
C ASP A 131 2.82 -24.78 24.67
N GLY A 132 1.84 -23.87 24.68
CA GLY A 132 0.98 -23.60 25.81
C GLY A 132 1.52 -22.58 26.81
N GLN A 133 2.75 -22.10 26.68
CA GLN A 133 3.29 -21.06 27.57
C GLN A 133 2.55 -19.73 27.36
N PRO A 134 2.20 -19.01 28.47
CA PRO A 134 1.50 -17.73 28.35
C PRO A 134 2.40 -16.65 27.75
N MET A 135 1.84 -15.80 26.91
CA MET A 135 2.53 -14.60 26.46
C MET A 135 2.63 -13.60 27.59
N GLN A 136 3.78 -12.97 27.74
CA GLN A 136 4.06 -11.98 28.78
C GLN A 136 4.62 -10.69 28.20
N ALA A 137 4.57 -9.60 28.97
CA ALA A 137 5.13 -8.31 28.59
C ALA A 137 6.63 -8.40 28.27
N GLU A 138 7.36 -9.31 28.94
CA GLU A 138 8.77 -9.60 28.65
C GLU A 138 9.00 -10.16 27.24
N ASP A 139 8.05 -10.91 26.66
CA ASP A 139 8.14 -11.38 25.28
C ASP A 139 8.04 -10.21 24.30
N VAL A 140 7.19 -9.23 24.61
CA VAL A 140 7.04 -8.00 23.81
C VAL A 140 8.32 -7.16 23.88
N VAL A 141 8.87 -6.95 25.09
CA VAL A 141 10.15 -6.23 25.29
C VAL A 141 11.28 -6.93 24.55
N PHE A 142 11.37 -8.26 24.69
CA PHE A 142 12.35 -9.08 23.98
C PHE A 142 12.22 -8.91 22.47
N THR A 143 11.00 -9.01 21.94
CA THR A 143 10.74 -8.89 20.49
C THR A 143 11.18 -7.53 19.97
N PHE A 144 10.73 -6.44 20.61
CA PHE A 144 11.09 -5.09 20.22
C PHE A 144 12.61 -4.88 20.17
N ASN A 145 13.31 -5.26 21.24
CA ASN A 145 14.77 -5.12 21.32
C ASN A 145 15.50 -5.97 20.28
N THR A 146 15.02 -7.19 20.03
CA THR A 146 15.59 -8.09 19.03
C THR A 146 15.40 -7.54 17.61
N LEU A 147 14.22 -7.04 17.28
CA LEU A 147 13.95 -6.47 15.95
C LEU A 147 14.77 -5.20 15.68
N ILE A 148 14.96 -4.34 16.68
CA ILE A 148 15.82 -3.16 16.54
C ILE A 148 17.29 -3.55 16.35
N LYS A 149 17.77 -4.52 17.12
CA LYS A 149 19.18 -4.92 17.11
C LYS A 149 19.50 -5.77 15.89
N ASP A 150 18.75 -6.83 15.68
CA ASP A 150 19.09 -7.96 14.81
C ASP A 150 18.11 -8.14 13.65
N GLY A 151 16.98 -7.42 13.63
CA GLY A 151 15.97 -7.46 12.58
C GLY A 151 16.37 -6.71 11.32
N ALA A 152 15.53 -6.80 10.28
CA ALA A 152 15.68 -6.06 9.05
C ALA A 152 15.78 -4.54 9.32
N PRO A 153 16.57 -3.78 8.53
CA PRO A 153 16.78 -2.34 8.74
C PRO A 153 15.51 -1.50 8.86
N LEU A 154 14.42 -1.95 8.23
CA LEU A 154 13.12 -1.26 8.29
C LEU A 154 12.59 -1.10 9.72
N TYR A 155 12.84 -2.08 10.63
CA TYR A 155 12.38 -1.99 12.01
C TYR A 155 13.04 -0.85 12.78
N ARG A 156 14.32 -0.57 12.51
CA ARG A 156 15.02 0.58 13.10
C ARG A 156 14.38 1.91 12.66
N GLY A 157 13.91 1.99 11.41
CA GLY A 157 13.18 3.15 10.90
C GLY A 157 11.80 3.28 11.55
N TYR A 158 11.00 2.21 11.56
CA TYR A 158 9.65 2.22 12.11
C TYR A 158 9.60 2.57 13.61
N TYR A 159 10.55 2.06 14.38
CA TYR A 159 10.60 2.25 15.84
C TYR A 159 11.60 3.33 16.28
N ALA A 160 12.10 4.16 15.35
CA ALA A 160 13.12 5.17 15.63
C ALA A 160 12.72 6.15 16.75
N ASP A 161 11.44 6.47 16.86
CA ASP A 161 10.91 7.42 17.83
C ASP A 161 10.55 6.81 19.19
N VAL A 162 10.73 5.50 19.38
CA VAL A 162 10.59 4.87 20.70
C VAL A 162 11.83 5.22 21.54
N ALA A 163 11.59 5.79 22.73
CA ALA A 163 12.63 6.09 23.70
C ALA A 163 12.93 4.89 24.61
N GLU A 164 11.87 4.20 25.06
CA GLU A 164 11.96 3.12 26.04
C GLU A 164 10.77 2.18 25.90
N VAL A 165 11.01 0.87 26.14
CA VAL A 165 9.98 -0.15 26.29
C VAL A 165 10.12 -0.82 27.64
N ILE A 166 9.02 -0.95 28.40
CA ILE A 166 9.03 -1.40 29.80
C ILE A 166 7.93 -2.46 30.00
N ALA A 167 8.31 -3.61 30.55
CA ALA A 167 7.36 -4.56 31.13
C ALA A 167 6.98 -4.07 32.54
N GLU A 168 5.89 -3.32 32.67
CA GLU A 168 5.45 -2.79 33.98
C GLU A 168 4.91 -3.87 34.90
N THR A 169 4.25 -4.87 34.33
CA THR A 169 3.78 -6.11 34.98
C THR A 169 3.88 -7.25 33.97
N PRO A 170 3.65 -8.51 34.35
CA PRO A 170 3.66 -9.61 33.40
C PRO A 170 2.68 -9.45 32.22
N ARG A 171 1.67 -8.55 32.34
CA ARG A 171 0.66 -8.33 31.32
C ARG A 171 0.48 -6.87 30.88
N GLN A 172 1.42 -6.01 31.24
CA GLN A 172 1.38 -4.60 30.84
C GLN A 172 2.73 -4.21 30.27
N VAL A 173 2.73 -3.72 29.03
CA VAL A 173 3.92 -3.18 28.38
C VAL A 173 3.68 -1.73 28.02
N LEU A 174 4.62 -0.87 28.39
CA LEU A 174 4.62 0.57 28.14
C LEU A 174 5.71 0.91 27.13
N PHE A 175 5.34 1.65 26.08
CA PHE A 175 6.27 2.29 25.15
C PHE A 175 6.23 3.79 25.37
N LYS A 176 7.39 4.39 25.68
CA LYS A 176 7.58 5.83 25.77
C LYS A 176 8.22 6.35 24.50
N PHE A 177 7.81 7.52 24.05
CA PHE A 177 8.29 8.10 22.81
C PHE A 177 9.29 9.22 23.05
N LYS A 178 10.22 9.42 22.12
CA LYS A 178 11.20 10.52 22.12
C LYS A 178 10.52 11.85 21.83
N HIS A 179 9.49 11.81 20.98
CA HIS A 179 8.71 12.94 20.52
C HIS A 179 7.23 12.54 20.43
N ASN A 180 6.34 13.48 20.49
CA ASN A 180 4.89 13.26 20.44
C ASN A 180 4.24 13.59 19.09
N ASN A 181 5.05 13.92 18.08
CA ASN A 181 4.58 14.32 16.74
C ASN A 181 4.39 13.16 15.76
N ASN A 182 4.78 11.94 16.12
CA ASN A 182 4.57 10.74 15.29
C ASN A 182 3.26 10.04 15.69
N ARG A 183 2.16 10.43 15.03
CA ARG A 183 0.81 9.88 15.32
C ARG A 183 0.64 8.42 14.92
N GLU A 184 1.43 7.95 13.96
CA GLU A 184 1.35 6.57 13.46
C GLU A 184 2.01 5.57 14.43
N LEU A 185 2.93 6.03 15.27
CA LEU A 185 3.76 5.14 16.09
C LEU A 185 2.96 4.20 17.00
N PRO A 186 1.86 4.60 17.67
CA PRO A 186 1.03 3.67 18.44
C PRO A 186 0.43 2.53 17.60
N LEU A 187 0.01 2.83 16.35
CA LEU A 187 -0.51 1.83 15.40
C LEU A 187 0.63 0.92 14.89
N ILE A 188 1.76 1.51 14.52
CA ILE A 188 2.97 0.75 14.09
C ILE A 188 3.39 -0.23 15.20
N LEU A 189 3.33 0.17 16.47
CA LEU A 189 3.60 -0.70 17.60
C LEU A 189 2.52 -1.76 17.80
N GLY A 190 1.26 -1.46 17.46
CA GLY A 190 0.18 -2.45 17.43
C GLY A 190 0.47 -3.62 16.50
N GLN A 191 1.18 -3.40 15.40
CA GLN A 191 1.58 -4.43 14.43
C GLN A 191 2.79 -5.26 14.89
N LEU A 192 3.38 -4.97 16.05
CA LEU A 192 4.51 -5.72 16.57
C LEU A 192 4.10 -7.18 16.82
N PRO A 193 4.73 -8.18 16.16
CA PRO A 193 4.51 -9.58 16.50
C PRO A 193 5.04 -9.88 17.91
N VAL A 194 4.47 -10.87 18.58
CA VAL A 194 4.96 -11.29 19.90
C VAL A 194 5.73 -12.59 19.74
N LEU A 195 7.05 -12.52 19.85
CA LEU A 195 7.95 -13.67 19.72
C LEU A 195 8.21 -14.34 21.05
N PRO A 196 8.23 -15.68 21.12
CA PRO A 196 8.52 -16.41 22.37
C PRO A 196 9.99 -16.23 22.79
N LYS A 197 10.23 -15.42 23.82
CA LYS A 197 11.57 -15.18 24.38
C LYS A 197 12.27 -16.49 24.72
N HIS A 198 11.58 -17.39 25.42
CA HIS A 198 12.11 -18.68 25.85
C HIS A 198 12.59 -19.59 24.72
N TRP A 199 12.04 -19.43 23.50
CA TRP A 199 12.47 -20.18 22.33
C TRP A 199 13.63 -19.49 21.61
N TRP A 200 13.57 -18.14 21.47
CA TRP A 200 14.53 -17.38 20.69
C TRP A 200 15.83 -17.04 21.44
N GLU A 201 15.82 -16.89 22.77
CA GLU A 201 16.98 -16.46 23.56
C GLU A 201 18.20 -17.38 23.44
N ASN A 202 18.00 -18.66 23.06
CA ASN A 202 19.05 -19.65 22.86
C ASN A 202 19.34 -19.92 21.38
N ARG A 203 18.88 -19.02 20.45
CA ARG A 203 19.03 -19.17 19.01
C ARG A 203 19.60 -17.92 18.38
N GLU A 204 20.35 -18.11 17.29
CA GLU A 204 20.86 -16.98 16.50
C GLU A 204 19.76 -16.39 15.62
N PHE A 205 19.20 -15.26 16.02
CA PHE A 205 18.07 -14.62 15.34
C PHE A 205 18.38 -14.23 13.89
N THR A 206 19.62 -13.83 13.61
CA THR A 206 20.08 -13.39 12.28
C THR A 206 20.34 -14.53 11.30
N LYS A 207 20.22 -15.77 11.75
CA LYS A 207 20.46 -16.95 10.92
C LYS A 207 19.20 -17.28 10.10
N GLY A 208 19.26 -17.01 8.80
CA GLY A 208 18.27 -17.55 7.86
C GLY A 208 18.38 -19.07 7.82
N ASN A 209 17.34 -19.79 8.21
CA ASN A 209 17.29 -21.25 8.19
C ASN A 209 15.85 -21.74 8.01
N LEU A 210 15.70 -23.05 7.89
CA LEU A 210 14.42 -23.74 7.75
C LEU A 210 14.02 -24.49 9.06
N GLU A 211 14.61 -24.14 10.21
CA GLU A 211 14.14 -24.60 11.51
C GLU A 211 12.73 -24.04 11.76
N ILE A 212 11.78 -24.92 12.06
CA ILE A 212 10.38 -24.52 12.27
C ILE A 212 10.29 -23.71 13.56
N PRO A 213 9.90 -22.42 13.48
CA PRO A 213 9.85 -21.56 14.64
C PRO A 213 8.60 -21.83 15.47
N LEU A 214 8.71 -21.62 16.79
CA LEU A 214 7.58 -21.61 17.70
C LEU A 214 6.77 -20.33 17.46
N GLY A 215 5.48 -20.48 17.21
CA GLY A 215 4.54 -19.39 17.00
C GLY A 215 3.43 -19.35 18.04
N SER A 216 2.41 -18.54 17.74
CA SER A 216 1.23 -18.31 18.60
C SER A 216 -0.05 -18.21 17.77
N GLY A 217 0.10 -17.99 16.46
CA GLY A 217 -0.97 -17.63 15.54
C GLY A 217 -1.91 -18.78 15.18
N PRO A 218 -2.85 -18.51 14.28
CA PRO A 218 -3.90 -19.48 13.90
C PRO A 218 -3.37 -20.70 13.12
N TYR A 219 -2.16 -20.60 12.55
CA TYR A 219 -1.49 -21.69 11.85
C TYR A 219 -0.12 -21.98 12.44
N LYS A 220 0.38 -23.19 12.22
CA LYS A 220 1.75 -23.63 12.47
C LYS A 220 2.31 -24.32 11.23
N VAL A 221 3.62 -24.28 11.05
CA VAL A 221 4.29 -25.02 9.98
C VAL A 221 4.22 -26.51 10.26
N ALA A 222 3.68 -27.29 9.33
CA ALA A 222 3.53 -28.73 9.44
C ALA A 222 4.56 -29.49 8.59
N GLU A 223 4.94 -28.96 7.41
CA GLU A 223 5.92 -29.58 6.54
C GLU A 223 6.68 -28.54 5.73
N VAL A 224 7.97 -28.74 5.52
CA VAL A 224 8.83 -27.90 4.69
C VAL A 224 9.56 -28.79 3.70
N LYS A 225 9.40 -28.49 2.39
CA LYS A 225 10.25 -29.02 1.31
C LYS A 225 11.07 -27.86 0.76
N PRO A 226 12.34 -27.72 1.14
CA PRO A 226 13.15 -26.54 0.88
C PRO A 226 13.05 -26.04 -0.56
N GLY A 227 12.71 -24.77 -0.74
CA GLY A 227 12.58 -24.10 -2.04
C GLY A 227 11.48 -24.64 -2.96
N ARG A 228 10.68 -25.61 -2.53
CA ARG A 228 9.65 -26.27 -3.35
C ARG A 228 8.24 -26.08 -2.82
N SER A 229 8.00 -26.38 -1.54
CA SER A 229 6.67 -26.21 -0.96
C SER A 229 6.74 -26.08 0.55
N ILE A 230 5.72 -25.45 1.10
CA ILE A 230 5.48 -25.35 2.53
C ILE A 230 4.01 -25.68 2.82
N ARG A 231 3.75 -26.37 3.93
CA ARG A 231 2.41 -26.69 4.39
C ARG A 231 2.22 -26.20 5.82
N TYR A 232 1.12 -25.51 6.00
CA TYR A 232 0.64 -25.03 7.30
C TYR A 232 -0.56 -25.84 7.74
N GLU A 233 -0.69 -26.05 9.04
CA GLU A 233 -1.80 -26.71 9.71
C GLU A 233 -2.48 -25.74 10.66
N ARG A 234 -3.82 -25.68 10.61
CA ARG A 234 -4.59 -24.82 11.53
C ARG A 234 -4.48 -25.33 12.97
N VAL A 235 -4.22 -24.44 13.90
CA VAL A 235 -4.19 -24.71 15.34
C VAL A 235 -5.66 -24.78 15.84
N LYS A 236 -6.17 -25.99 16.07
CA LYS A 236 -7.61 -26.20 16.41
C LYS A 236 -8.00 -25.61 17.76
N ASP A 237 -7.05 -25.54 18.69
CA ASP A 237 -7.21 -24.92 20.02
C ASP A 237 -6.55 -23.53 20.09
N TYR A 238 -6.40 -22.84 18.96
CA TYR A 238 -5.88 -21.49 18.90
C TYR A 238 -6.58 -20.60 19.93
N TRP A 239 -5.80 -19.94 20.76
CA TRP A 239 -6.28 -19.17 21.90
C TRP A 239 -7.23 -18.02 21.50
N GLY A 240 -6.96 -17.42 20.34
CA GLY A 240 -7.70 -16.25 19.83
C GLY A 240 -8.89 -16.57 18.92
N LYS A 241 -9.23 -17.86 18.71
CA LYS A 241 -10.23 -18.28 17.71
C LYS A 241 -11.64 -17.69 17.90
N ASP A 242 -12.03 -17.40 19.15
CA ASP A 242 -13.38 -16.91 19.50
C ASP A 242 -13.42 -15.38 19.67
N LEU A 243 -12.28 -14.70 19.51
CA LEU A 243 -12.24 -13.24 19.53
C LEU A 243 -13.00 -12.64 18.35
N ALA A 244 -13.68 -11.53 18.58
CA ALA A 244 -14.47 -10.84 17.54
C ALA A 244 -13.63 -10.51 16.30
N VAL A 245 -12.35 -10.18 16.47
CA VAL A 245 -11.39 -9.90 15.40
C VAL A 245 -11.01 -11.10 14.55
N ASN A 246 -11.20 -12.31 15.05
CA ASN A 246 -10.82 -13.57 14.39
C ASN A 246 -12.04 -14.41 13.95
N ARG A 247 -13.24 -14.05 14.40
CA ARG A 247 -14.45 -14.80 14.07
C ARG A 247 -14.72 -14.71 12.57
N GLY A 248 -14.83 -15.87 11.91
CA GLY A 248 -14.99 -15.98 10.46
C GLY A 248 -13.68 -15.99 9.65
N PHE A 249 -12.52 -15.90 10.34
CA PHE A 249 -11.20 -16.04 9.73
C PHE A 249 -10.63 -17.45 9.91
N TYR A 250 -9.56 -17.77 9.16
CA TYR A 250 -8.73 -18.98 9.31
C TYR A 250 -9.56 -20.27 9.21
N ASN A 251 -10.28 -20.40 8.08
CA ASN A 251 -11.27 -21.47 7.93
C ASN A 251 -10.69 -22.76 7.36
N PHE A 252 -9.52 -22.73 6.70
CA PHE A 252 -8.87 -23.89 6.12
C PHE A 252 -8.17 -24.72 7.21
N ASP A 253 -8.29 -26.05 7.17
CA ASP A 253 -7.52 -26.93 8.08
C ASP A 253 -6.05 -26.97 7.68
N GLU A 254 -5.79 -26.94 6.37
CA GLU A 254 -4.43 -26.91 5.82
C GLU A 254 -4.31 -25.82 4.75
N MET A 255 -3.14 -25.19 4.69
CA MET A 255 -2.73 -24.33 3.59
C MET A 255 -1.42 -24.84 3.01
N THR A 256 -1.35 -25.02 1.68
CA THR A 256 -0.12 -25.44 0.99
C THR A 256 0.26 -24.41 -0.05
N THR A 257 1.56 -24.09 -0.11
CA THR A 257 2.13 -23.23 -1.14
C THR A 257 3.17 -24.03 -1.91
N ASP A 258 2.90 -24.26 -3.21
CA ASP A 258 3.85 -24.85 -4.15
C ASP A 258 4.52 -23.73 -4.96
N TYR A 259 5.86 -23.77 -5.06
CA TYR A 259 6.64 -22.72 -5.70
C TYR A 259 6.93 -23.00 -7.16
N TYR A 260 6.64 -22.04 -8.02
CA TYR A 260 6.82 -22.07 -9.46
C TYR A 260 7.81 -20.97 -9.90
N ARG A 261 8.54 -21.23 -10.98
CA ARG A 261 9.53 -20.29 -11.53
C ARG A 261 9.03 -19.50 -12.73
N ASP A 262 7.88 -19.87 -13.28
CA ASP A 262 7.34 -19.27 -14.50
C ASP A 262 5.84 -19.03 -14.37
N SER A 263 5.40 -17.83 -14.75
CA SER A 263 4.00 -17.40 -14.64
C SER A 263 3.07 -18.15 -15.61
N THR A 264 3.57 -18.59 -16.77
CA THR A 264 2.79 -19.35 -17.75
C THR A 264 2.55 -20.76 -17.22
N VAL A 265 3.59 -21.38 -16.66
CA VAL A 265 3.49 -22.69 -15.99
C VAL A 265 2.49 -22.62 -14.83
N THR A 266 2.54 -21.55 -14.02
CA THR A 266 1.60 -21.35 -12.93
C THR A 266 0.15 -21.25 -13.44
N LEU A 267 -0.09 -20.55 -14.54
CA LEU A 267 -1.42 -20.44 -15.14
C LEU A 267 -1.96 -21.79 -15.61
N GLU A 268 -1.13 -22.60 -16.27
CA GLU A 268 -1.52 -23.94 -16.71
C GLU A 268 -1.76 -24.89 -15.53
N ALA A 269 -0.96 -24.77 -14.46
CA ALA A 269 -1.15 -25.52 -13.22
C ALA A 269 -2.50 -25.20 -12.54
N LEU A 270 -2.92 -23.92 -12.50
CA LEU A 270 -4.28 -23.54 -12.03
C LEU A 270 -5.36 -24.22 -12.87
N LYS A 271 -5.26 -24.14 -14.20
CA LYS A 271 -6.23 -24.75 -15.13
C LYS A 271 -6.30 -26.27 -14.99
N ALA A 272 -5.18 -26.90 -14.63
CA ALA A 272 -5.10 -28.33 -14.33
C ALA A 272 -5.59 -28.70 -12.91
N GLY A 273 -6.01 -27.72 -12.08
CA GLY A 273 -6.50 -27.94 -10.72
C GLY A 273 -5.40 -28.29 -9.72
N GLN A 274 -4.14 -27.97 -9.99
CA GLN A 274 -3.05 -28.26 -9.06
C GLN A 274 -3.08 -27.35 -7.84
N PHE A 275 -3.65 -26.15 -7.96
CA PHE A 275 -3.93 -25.24 -6.85
C PHE A 275 -5.25 -24.50 -7.07
N ASP A 276 -5.73 -23.77 -6.07
CA ASP A 276 -7.14 -23.39 -5.95
C ASP A 276 -7.42 -21.93 -6.29
N TYR A 277 -6.43 -21.06 -6.23
CA TYR A 277 -6.60 -19.61 -6.34
C TYR A 277 -5.43 -18.94 -7.03
N ARG A 278 -5.72 -17.94 -7.89
CA ARG A 278 -4.72 -17.07 -8.51
C ARG A 278 -5.22 -15.62 -8.57
N LEU A 279 -4.39 -14.68 -8.15
CA LEU A 279 -4.54 -13.26 -8.47
C LEU A 279 -3.92 -13.00 -9.86
N GLU A 280 -4.75 -12.61 -10.84
CA GLU A 280 -4.28 -12.34 -12.20
C GLU A 280 -3.99 -10.86 -12.40
N THR A 281 -2.73 -10.50 -12.51
CA THR A 281 -2.28 -9.12 -12.70
C THR A 281 -2.15 -8.71 -14.16
N ALA A 282 -2.03 -9.69 -15.08
CA ALA A 282 -1.82 -9.42 -16.50
C ALA A 282 -3.16 -9.29 -17.25
N ALA A 283 -3.46 -8.09 -17.76
CA ALA A 283 -4.68 -7.82 -18.53
C ALA A 283 -4.84 -8.73 -19.75
N LYS A 284 -3.73 -9.04 -20.46
CA LYS A 284 -3.75 -9.95 -21.59
C LYS A 284 -4.17 -11.35 -21.16
N SER A 285 -3.56 -11.90 -20.11
CA SER A 285 -3.92 -13.24 -19.60
C SER A 285 -5.36 -13.31 -19.18
N TRP A 286 -5.85 -12.29 -18.42
CA TRP A 286 -7.25 -12.20 -18.02
C TRP A 286 -8.21 -12.24 -19.20
N ALA A 287 -7.92 -11.49 -20.28
CA ALA A 287 -8.78 -11.38 -21.44
C ALA A 287 -8.75 -12.62 -22.36
N THR A 288 -7.62 -13.36 -22.42
CA THR A 288 -7.44 -14.35 -23.49
C THR A 288 -7.06 -15.76 -23.03
N ALA A 289 -6.55 -15.90 -21.80
CA ALA A 289 -5.97 -17.18 -21.37
C ALA A 289 -6.96 -18.10 -20.64
N TYR A 290 -8.12 -17.58 -20.23
CA TYR A 290 -9.12 -18.30 -19.45
C TYR A 290 -10.31 -18.84 -20.29
N ASP A 291 -10.24 -18.84 -21.61
CA ASP A 291 -11.27 -19.48 -22.44
C ASP A 291 -11.07 -21.02 -22.46
N VAL A 292 -11.38 -21.65 -21.34
CA VAL A 292 -11.24 -23.10 -21.12
C VAL A 292 -12.57 -23.73 -20.70
N PRO A 293 -12.77 -25.04 -20.92
CA PRO A 293 -14.01 -25.72 -20.53
C PRO A 293 -14.38 -25.55 -19.07
N ALA A 294 -13.41 -25.52 -18.15
CA ALA A 294 -13.65 -25.36 -16.72
C ALA A 294 -14.34 -24.03 -16.39
N VAL A 295 -13.97 -22.93 -17.07
CA VAL A 295 -14.61 -21.61 -16.90
C VAL A 295 -16.03 -21.64 -17.49
N ARG A 296 -16.22 -22.15 -18.72
CA ARG A 296 -17.55 -22.29 -19.35
C ARG A 296 -18.52 -23.14 -18.53
N GLN A 297 -18.00 -24.14 -17.83
CA GLN A 297 -18.76 -25.02 -16.93
C GLN A 297 -18.91 -24.47 -15.50
N LYS A 298 -18.40 -23.27 -15.24
CA LYS A 298 -18.41 -22.63 -13.90
C LYS A 298 -17.75 -23.49 -12.80
N ARG A 299 -16.76 -24.31 -13.17
CA ARG A 299 -15.90 -25.01 -12.23
C ARG A 299 -14.70 -24.18 -11.82
N LEU A 300 -14.11 -23.43 -12.74
CA LEU A 300 -13.15 -22.35 -12.47
C LEU A 300 -13.90 -21.03 -12.61
N ILE A 301 -13.94 -20.28 -11.53
CA ILE A 301 -14.65 -18.99 -11.42
C ILE A 301 -13.67 -17.87 -11.72
N LEU A 302 -14.09 -16.92 -12.54
CA LEU A 302 -13.40 -15.65 -12.76
C LEU A 302 -14.25 -14.55 -12.14
N GLU A 303 -13.65 -13.77 -11.26
CA GLU A 303 -14.35 -12.70 -10.54
C GLU A 303 -13.47 -11.47 -10.42
N GLU A 304 -14.10 -10.29 -10.48
CA GLU A 304 -13.46 -9.03 -10.21
C GLU A 304 -13.96 -8.49 -8.86
N LEU A 305 -13.13 -8.58 -7.83
CA LEU A 305 -13.43 -8.06 -6.49
C LEU A 305 -13.07 -6.58 -6.40
N PRO A 306 -13.87 -5.75 -5.72
CA PRO A 306 -13.57 -4.33 -5.53
C PRO A 306 -12.23 -4.12 -4.82
N ASN A 307 -11.41 -3.19 -5.33
CA ASN A 307 -10.15 -2.76 -4.71
C ASN A 307 -10.26 -1.29 -4.28
N GLY A 308 -10.37 -1.04 -3.00
CA GLY A 308 -10.46 0.30 -2.42
C GLY A 308 -9.11 0.95 -2.10
N ASN A 309 -7.98 0.27 -2.35
CA ASN A 309 -6.68 0.84 -2.08
C ASN A 309 -6.38 2.02 -3.00
N PRO A 310 -5.77 3.10 -2.49
CA PRO A 310 -5.24 4.15 -3.34
C PRO A 310 -4.26 3.58 -4.35
N THR A 311 -4.39 3.96 -5.62
CA THR A 311 -3.47 3.53 -6.68
C THR A 311 -2.37 4.54 -6.93
N GLY A 312 -2.55 5.78 -6.48
CA GLY A 312 -1.60 6.86 -6.74
C GLY A 312 -1.50 7.20 -8.22
N MET A 313 -0.36 7.73 -8.63
CA MET A 313 -0.07 8.13 -10.01
C MET A 313 1.07 7.28 -10.58
N GLN A 314 0.82 6.58 -11.68
CA GLN A 314 1.85 6.09 -12.58
C GLN A 314 1.73 6.86 -13.90
N GLY A 315 2.84 7.24 -14.50
CA GLY A 315 2.80 7.95 -15.78
C GLY A 315 4.18 8.16 -16.41
N PHE A 316 4.16 8.88 -17.52
CA PHE A 316 5.37 9.35 -18.16
C PHE A 316 5.78 10.66 -17.50
N VAL A 317 6.84 10.62 -16.70
CA VAL A 317 7.31 11.71 -15.86
C VAL A 317 8.28 12.57 -16.65
N TYR A 318 8.06 13.89 -16.66
CA TYR A 318 9.00 14.87 -17.21
C TYR A 318 10.08 15.23 -16.18
N ASN A 319 11.32 15.31 -16.63
CA ASN A 319 12.38 15.94 -15.85
C ASN A 319 12.42 17.45 -16.16
N ILE A 320 11.74 18.26 -15.35
CA ILE A 320 11.65 19.72 -15.58
C ILE A 320 12.96 20.48 -15.28
N ARG A 321 14.03 19.78 -14.85
CA ARG A 321 15.39 20.33 -14.85
C ARG A 321 15.90 20.58 -16.27
N ARG A 322 15.32 19.83 -17.26
CA ARG A 322 15.60 20.03 -18.67
C ARG A 322 14.84 21.28 -19.18
N PRO A 323 15.53 22.24 -19.81
CA PRO A 323 14.89 23.46 -20.33
C PRO A 323 13.65 23.16 -21.20
N LEU A 324 13.70 22.05 -21.94
CA LEU A 324 12.63 21.57 -22.81
C LEU A 324 11.25 21.44 -22.11
N PHE A 325 11.23 21.10 -20.81
CA PHE A 325 10.01 20.84 -20.04
C PHE A 325 9.71 21.89 -18.98
N GLN A 326 10.39 23.03 -18.96
CA GLN A 326 10.11 24.07 -17.97
C GLN A 326 8.79 24.79 -18.23
N ASP A 327 8.44 24.99 -19.49
CA ASP A 327 7.15 25.60 -19.85
C ASP A 327 5.99 24.61 -19.71
N VAL A 328 5.00 24.97 -18.91
CA VAL A 328 3.81 24.14 -18.67
C VAL A 328 3.01 23.86 -19.96
N ARG A 329 2.99 24.80 -20.91
CA ARG A 329 2.30 24.65 -22.20
C ARG A 329 2.90 23.53 -23.03
N VAL A 330 4.22 23.34 -22.95
CA VAL A 330 4.91 22.21 -23.60
C VAL A 330 4.48 20.90 -22.96
N ARG A 331 4.45 20.82 -21.62
CA ARG A 331 4.02 19.60 -20.93
C ARG A 331 2.55 19.26 -21.21
N GLU A 332 1.67 20.26 -21.22
CA GLU A 332 0.27 20.10 -21.61
C GLU A 332 0.16 19.60 -23.06
N ALA A 333 0.85 20.23 -24.01
CA ALA A 333 0.86 19.85 -25.41
C ALA A 333 1.26 18.38 -25.62
N LEU A 334 2.35 17.95 -24.97
CA LEU A 334 2.80 16.57 -25.07
C LEU A 334 1.80 15.57 -24.44
N SER A 335 1.05 15.98 -23.40
CA SER A 335 0.02 15.14 -22.78
C SER A 335 -1.16 14.84 -23.70
N LEU A 336 -1.46 15.76 -24.64
CA LEU A 336 -2.50 15.59 -25.67
C LEU A 336 -2.15 14.50 -26.68
N LEU A 337 -0.89 14.13 -26.83
CA LEU A 337 -0.41 13.22 -27.88
C LEU A 337 -0.42 11.74 -27.45
N LEU A 338 -0.74 11.43 -26.17
CA LEU A 338 -0.99 10.07 -25.72
C LEU A 338 -2.45 9.70 -25.97
N ASP A 339 -2.72 8.86 -26.99
CA ASP A 339 -4.04 8.28 -27.23
C ASP A 339 -4.26 7.08 -26.29
N PHE A 340 -4.77 7.38 -25.08
CA PHE A 340 -5.02 6.35 -24.08
C PHE A 340 -6.17 5.42 -24.51
N GLU A 341 -7.24 5.94 -25.08
CA GLU A 341 -8.43 5.16 -25.47
C GLU A 341 -8.08 4.10 -26.51
N TRP A 342 -7.28 4.46 -27.53
CA TRP A 342 -6.76 3.51 -28.50
C TRP A 342 -5.81 2.49 -27.85
N THR A 343 -4.89 2.96 -27.02
CA THR A 343 -3.93 2.11 -26.30
C THR A 343 -4.66 1.10 -25.41
N ASN A 344 -5.67 1.56 -24.65
CA ASN A 344 -6.46 0.70 -23.77
C ASN A 344 -7.22 -0.37 -24.57
N LYS A 345 -7.86 0.05 -25.67
CA LYS A 345 -8.62 -0.85 -26.54
C LYS A 345 -7.72 -1.90 -27.23
N GLN A 346 -6.61 -1.46 -27.84
CA GLN A 346 -5.79 -2.31 -28.72
C GLN A 346 -4.73 -3.12 -27.94
N LEU A 347 -4.15 -2.56 -26.88
CA LEU A 347 -3.06 -3.21 -26.16
C LEU A 347 -3.52 -3.86 -24.86
N PHE A 348 -4.62 -3.38 -24.26
CA PHE A 348 -5.05 -3.82 -22.93
C PHE A 348 -6.47 -4.40 -22.91
N ASN A 349 -7.11 -4.60 -24.05
CA ASN A 349 -8.47 -5.16 -24.16
C ASN A 349 -9.53 -4.37 -23.36
N GLY A 350 -9.37 -3.05 -23.23
CA GLY A 350 -10.27 -2.19 -22.46
C GLY A 350 -10.17 -2.34 -20.94
N ALA A 351 -9.12 -2.97 -20.44
CA ALA A 351 -9.04 -3.47 -19.07
C ALA A 351 -8.72 -2.41 -18.01
N TYR A 352 -8.33 -1.21 -18.41
CA TYR A 352 -7.87 -0.16 -17.49
C TYR A 352 -8.69 1.12 -17.57
N THR A 353 -8.59 1.90 -16.50
CA THR A 353 -9.10 3.29 -16.43
C THR A 353 -7.91 4.25 -16.46
N ARG A 354 -7.98 5.35 -17.20
CA ARG A 354 -6.94 6.38 -17.19
C ARG A 354 -6.86 7.04 -15.83
N THR A 355 -5.65 7.07 -15.26
CA THR A 355 -5.38 7.78 -14.00
C THR A 355 -5.47 9.27 -14.23
N ARG A 356 -6.03 10.05 -13.29
CA ARG A 356 -6.17 11.51 -13.39
C ARG A 356 -5.80 12.25 -12.12
N SER A 357 -5.48 11.54 -11.04
CA SER A 357 -5.16 12.11 -9.73
C SER A 357 -3.90 11.47 -9.19
N TYR A 358 -3.10 12.23 -8.47
CA TYR A 358 -1.96 11.69 -7.72
C TYR A 358 -2.40 10.86 -6.52
N PHE A 359 -3.66 11.00 -6.10
CA PHE A 359 -4.31 10.21 -5.05
C PHE A 359 -5.44 9.33 -5.62
N GLU A 360 -5.27 8.82 -6.83
CA GLU A 360 -6.31 8.06 -7.54
C GLU A 360 -6.83 6.87 -6.72
N ASN A 361 -8.09 6.55 -6.93
CA ASN A 361 -8.86 5.51 -6.23
C ASN A 361 -8.98 5.74 -4.71
N SER A 362 -9.03 7.01 -4.28
CA SER A 362 -9.24 7.38 -2.88
C SER A 362 -10.15 8.60 -2.76
N ASP A 363 -10.62 8.86 -1.53
CA ASP A 363 -11.37 10.07 -1.16
C ASP A 363 -10.49 11.33 -1.16
N MET A 364 -9.18 11.17 -1.19
CA MET A 364 -8.19 12.25 -1.29
C MET A 364 -7.96 12.74 -2.71
N ALA A 365 -8.51 12.06 -3.72
CA ALA A 365 -8.40 12.49 -5.11
C ALA A 365 -9.27 13.72 -5.39
N ALA A 366 -8.68 14.80 -5.91
CA ALA A 366 -9.41 16.00 -6.31
C ALA A 366 -10.34 15.71 -7.49
N ARG A 367 -11.58 16.19 -7.41
CA ARG A 367 -12.61 16.07 -8.45
C ARG A 367 -13.40 17.37 -8.56
N GLY A 368 -13.90 17.68 -9.74
CA GLY A 368 -14.68 18.91 -9.96
C GLY A 368 -13.92 20.18 -9.60
N LEU A 369 -14.63 21.22 -9.18
CA LEU A 369 -14.06 22.45 -8.62
C LEU A 369 -13.70 22.27 -7.13
N PRO A 370 -12.77 23.08 -6.59
CA PRO A 370 -12.48 23.06 -5.16
C PRO A 370 -13.71 23.46 -4.35
N ASP A 371 -13.95 22.75 -3.26
CA ASP A 371 -14.99 23.10 -2.30
C ASP A 371 -14.55 24.25 -1.37
N ALA A 372 -15.43 24.65 -0.43
CA ALA A 372 -15.15 25.76 0.47
C ALA A 372 -13.97 25.49 1.43
N ALA A 373 -13.73 24.23 1.81
CA ALA A 373 -12.62 23.86 2.68
C ALA A 373 -11.29 23.88 1.90
N GLU A 374 -11.29 23.28 0.71
CA GLU A 374 -10.14 23.33 -0.21
C GLU A 374 -9.76 24.76 -0.59
N LEU A 375 -10.76 25.64 -0.83
CA LEU A 375 -10.53 27.06 -1.15
C LEU A 375 -9.83 27.80 0.01
N LYS A 376 -10.13 27.51 1.27
CA LYS A 376 -9.43 28.12 2.43
C LYS A 376 -7.93 27.79 2.42
N ILE A 377 -7.56 26.61 1.93
CA ILE A 377 -6.17 26.16 1.81
C ILE A 377 -5.49 26.82 0.60
N LEU A 378 -6.21 26.94 -0.53
CA LEU A 378 -5.66 27.38 -1.81
C LEU A 378 -5.62 28.91 -1.96
N GLU A 379 -6.58 29.68 -1.38
CA GLU A 379 -6.66 31.14 -1.54
C GLU A 379 -5.39 31.89 -1.10
N PRO A 380 -4.71 31.53 0.00
CA PRO A 380 -3.45 32.16 0.38
C PRO A 380 -2.31 31.98 -0.65
N LEU A 381 -2.46 31.04 -1.57
CA LEU A 381 -1.52 30.73 -2.64
C LEU A 381 -1.90 31.33 -3.99
N ARG A 382 -3.01 32.07 -4.07
CA ARG A 382 -3.47 32.72 -5.32
C ARG A 382 -2.38 33.61 -5.91
N GLY A 383 -2.16 33.48 -7.23
CA GLY A 383 -1.04 34.13 -7.94
C GLY A 383 0.31 33.45 -7.82
N LYS A 384 0.42 32.39 -7.00
CA LYS A 384 1.61 31.52 -6.89
C LYS A 384 1.37 30.12 -7.46
N ILE A 385 0.12 29.74 -7.67
CA ILE A 385 -0.33 28.47 -8.26
C ILE A 385 -1.18 28.77 -9.50
N PRO A 386 -1.38 27.81 -10.41
CA PRO A 386 -2.18 28.02 -11.62
C PRO A 386 -3.60 28.53 -11.33
N ASP A 387 -4.05 29.57 -12.01
CA ASP A 387 -5.39 30.16 -11.83
C ASP A 387 -6.52 29.18 -12.17
N GLN A 388 -6.26 28.21 -13.04
CA GLN A 388 -7.19 27.14 -13.40
C GLN A 388 -7.61 26.29 -12.20
N VAL A 389 -6.76 26.17 -11.17
CA VAL A 389 -7.08 25.48 -9.90
C VAL A 389 -8.39 25.99 -9.30
N PHE A 390 -8.68 27.29 -9.44
CA PHE A 390 -9.84 27.95 -8.85
C PHE A 390 -11.08 27.94 -9.76
N SER A 391 -10.89 27.81 -11.07
CA SER A 391 -11.94 28.11 -12.07
C SER A 391 -12.32 26.94 -12.96
N GLN A 392 -11.51 25.88 -13.01
CA GLN A 392 -11.71 24.77 -13.93
C GLN A 392 -11.51 23.42 -13.25
N ALA A 393 -12.35 22.44 -13.57
CA ALA A 393 -12.13 21.06 -13.19
C ALA A 393 -11.07 20.44 -14.09
N PHE A 394 -10.01 19.87 -13.51
CA PHE A 394 -9.00 19.17 -14.29
C PHE A 394 -9.56 17.90 -14.94
N ALA A 395 -9.25 17.70 -16.22
CA ALA A 395 -9.59 16.49 -16.96
C ALA A 395 -8.46 16.10 -17.91
N ASN A 396 -8.17 14.81 -18.00
CA ASN A 396 -7.27 14.31 -19.03
C ASN A 396 -7.89 14.52 -20.43
N PRO A 397 -7.06 14.67 -21.46
CA PRO A 397 -7.53 14.57 -22.84
C PRO A 397 -8.20 13.21 -23.10
N VAL A 398 -9.30 13.22 -23.81
CA VAL A 398 -10.04 12.02 -24.23
C VAL A 398 -10.06 11.98 -25.76
N THR A 399 -9.91 10.79 -26.34
CA THR A 399 -10.02 10.54 -27.78
C THR A 399 -11.20 9.61 -28.08
N ASP A 400 -11.50 9.38 -29.36
CA ASP A 400 -12.51 8.40 -29.78
C ASP A 400 -11.95 6.95 -29.86
N GLY A 401 -10.66 6.78 -29.55
CA GLY A 401 -9.98 5.48 -29.62
C GLY A 401 -9.77 4.94 -31.05
N SER A 402 -9.91 5.78 -32.07
CA SER A 402 -9.66 5.41 -33.48
C SER A 402 -8.17 5.33 -33.82
N GLY A 403 -7.30 5.95 -33.01
CA GLY A 403 -5.87 6.14 -33.29
C GLY A 403 -5.59 7.36 -34.18
N MET A 404 -6.62 8.13 -34.54
CA MET A 404 -6.52 9.38 -35.31
C MET A 404 -6.80 10.58 -34.39
N ILE A 405 -5.76 11.21 -33.88
CA ILE A 405 -5.85 12.29 -32.89
C ILE A 405 -5.62 13.69 -33.47
N ARG A 406 -6.15 13.97 -34.66
CA ARG A 406 -5.92 15.25 -35.37
C ARG A 406 -6.32 16.47 -34.56
N GLU A 407 -7.39 16.39 -33.78
CA GLU A 407 -7.82 17.50 -32.94
C GLU A 407 -6.82 17.78 -31.84
N GLN A 408 -6.39 16.71 -31.14
CA GLN A 408 -5.38 16.80 -30.08
C GLN A 408 -4.04 17.30 -30.62
N GLN A 409 -3.62 16.84 -31.80
CA GLN A 409 -2.42 17.35 -32.49
C GLN A 409 -2.51 18.83 -32.81
N ARG A 410 -3.66 19.32 -33.30
CA ARG A 410 -3.87 20.78 -33.56
C ARG A 410 -3.79 21.60 -32.27
N ARG A 411 -4.41 21.11 -31.19
CA ARG A 411 -4.33 21.77 -29.88
C ARG A 411 -2.90 21.78 -29.36
N ALA A 412 -2.20 20.64 -29.43
CA ALA A 412 -0.81 20.51 -29.02
C ALA A 412 0.08 21.48 -29.81
N TYR A 413 -0.07 21.53 -31.13
CA TYR A 413 0.70 22.43 -31.97
C TYR A 413 0.49 23.91 -31.61
N LYS A 414 -0.78 24.30 -31.33
CA LYS A 414 -1.07 25.66 -30.88
C LYS A 414 -0.36 26.01 -29.57
N LEU A 415 -0.39 25.14 -28.58
CA LEU A 415 0.31 25.34 -27.30
C LEU A 415 1.83 25.44 -27.49
N LEU A 416 2.40 24.59 -28.37
CA LEU A 416 3.82 24.64 -28.72
C LEU A 416 4.19 25.96 -29.43
N GLN A 417 3.34 26.47 -30.33
CA GLN A 417 3.54 27.78 -30.96
C GLN A 417 3.50 28.91 -29.92
N GLU A 418 2.56 28.87 -28.98
CA GLU A 418 2.47 29.86 -27.89
C GLU A 418 3.72 29.79 -26.96
N ALA A 419 4.36 28.62 -26.85
CA ALA A 419 5.63 28.44 -26.17
C ALA A 419 6.86 28.82 -27.02
N GLY A 420 6.67 29.32 -28.23
CA GLY A 420 7.72 29.77 -29.14
C GLY A 420 8.30 28.67 -30.05
N TRP A 421 7.72 27.46 -30.04
CA TRP A 421 8.16 26.38 -30.90
C TRP A 421 7.56 26.50 -32.31
N ARG A 422 8.24 26.01 -33.33
CA ARG A 422 7.77 26.05 -34.72
C ARG A 422 8.30 24.88 -35.53
N ILE A 423 7.65 24.55 -36.63
CA ILE A 423 8.14 23.55 -37.59
C ILE A 423 9.05 24.25 -38.62
N VAL A 424 10.25 23.69 -38.81
CA VAL A 424 11.23 24.11 -39.81
C VAL A 424 11.76 22.84 -40.49
N ASP A 425 11.65 22.75 -41.80
CA ASP A 425 12.08 21.57 -42.59
C ASP A 425 11.56 20.24 -41.99
N ASP A 426 10.23 20.19 -41.76
CA ASP A 426 9.51 19.04 -41.17
C ASP A 426 9.96 18.64 -39.75
N LYS A 427 10.76 19.46 -39.08
CA LYS A 427 11.20 19.25 -37.71
C LYS A 427 10.65 20.33 -36.79
N MET A 428 10.16 19.90 -35.61
CA MET A 428 9.87 20.84 -34.54
C MET A 428 11.18 21.41 -34.01
N VAL A 429 11.27 22.74 -33.93
CA VAL A 429 12.38 23.45 -33.27
C VAL A 429 11.83 24.22 -32.07
N ASP A 430 12.63 24.28 -31.01
CA ASP A 430 12.30 25.04 -29.79
C ASP A 430 12.41 26.58 -30.04
N ALA A 431 12.14 27.36 -29.01
CA ALA A 431 12.22 28.82 -29.06
C ALA A 431 13.62 29.33 -29.45
N GLN A 432 14.67 28.54 -29.23
CA GLN A 432 16.05 28.83 -29.59
C GLN A 432 16.42 28.35 -30.99
N GLY A 433 15.51 27.71 -31.70
CA GLY A 433 15.71 27.17 -33.06
C GLY A 433 16.42 25.82 -33.10
N LYS A 434 16.58 25.14 -31.97
CA LYS A 434 17.15 23.80 -31.89
C LYS A 434 16.10 22.75 -32.19
N ALA A 435 16.44 21.75 -33.03
CA ALA A 435 15.54 20.61 -33.29
C ALA A 435 15.22 19.85 -31.99
N VAL A 436 13.93 19.59 -31.78
CA VAL A 436 13.43 18.92 -30.56
C VAL A 436 13.61 17.42 -30.69
N SER A 437 14.38 16.84 -29.77
CA SER A 437 14.50 15.41 -29.57
C SER A 437 14.38 15.12 -28.07
N ILE A 438 13.54 14.13 -27.73
CA ILE A 438 13.23 13.72 -26.35
C ILE A 438 13.75 12.30 -26.14
N GLU A 439 14.60 12.09 -25.15
CA GLU A 439 15.01 10.75 -24.76
C GLU A 439 14.03 10.16 -23.73
N PHE A 440 13.44 9.02 -24.05
CA PHE A 440 12.65 8.24 -23.10
C PHE A 440 13.48 7.06 -22.57
N LEU A 441 13.90 7.13 -21.31
CA LEU A 441 14.73 6.12 -20.67
C LEU A 441 13.89 4.96 -20.13
N LEU A 442 14.23 3.73 -20.52
CA LEU A 442 13.55 2.50 -20.11
C LEU A 442 14.53 1.42 -19.61
N ALA A 443 14.07 0.63 -18.63
CA ALA A 443 14.67 -0.66 -18.30
C ALA A 443 13.75 -1.84 -18.70
N GLN A 444 12.44 -1.61 -18.72
CA GLN A 444 11.43 -2.65 -18.97
C GLN A 444 10.94 -2.62 -20.43
N THR A 445 10.86 -3.80 -21.07
CA THR A 445 10.43 -3.94 -22.46
C THR A 445 8.93 -3.74 -22.66
N GLU A 446 8.12 -3.96 -21.61
CA GLU A 446 6.66 -3.94 -21.68
C GLU A 446 6.10 -2.59 -22.09
N PHE A 447 6.77 -1.51 -21.68
CA PHE A 447 6.35 -0.15 -22.02
C PHE A 447 6.72 0.29 -23.45
N GLU A 448 7.67 -0.40 -24.11
CA GLU A 448 8.08 -0.03 -25.46
C GLU A 448 6.89 -0.07 -26.44
N ARG A 449 6.05 -1.10 -26.37
CA ARG A 449 4.86 -1.23 -27.21
C ARG A 449 3.83 -0.10 -26.96
N VAL A 450 3.82 0.51 -25.79
CA VAL A 450 2.96 1.65 -25.46
C VAL A 450 3.55 2.97 -25.97
N LEU A 451 4.88 3.09 -25.96
CA LEU A 451 5.58 4.28 -26.44
C LEU A 451 5.59 4.39 -27.97
N LEU A 452 5.49 3.29 -28.72
CA LEU A 452 5.52 3.34 -30.18
C LEU A 452 4.37 4.16 -30.79
N PRO A 453 3.09 4.01 -30.40
CA PRO A 453 2.03 4.90 -30.85
C PRO A 453 2.24 6.36 -30.44
N PHE A 454 2.70 6.60 -29.22
CA PHE A 454 3.03 7.95 -28.73
C PHE A 454 4.16 8.58 -29.55
N LYS A 455 5.23 7.82 -29.85
CA LYS A 455 6.33 8.25 -30.73
C LYS A 455 5.81 8.66 -32.12
N ARG A 456 4.91 7.89 -32.71
CA ARG A 456 4.30 8.23 -34.00
C ARG A 456 3.54 9.56 -33.92
N ASN A 457 2.71 9.73 -32.90
CA ASN A 457 1.92 10.96 -32.74
C ASN A 457 2.81 12.20 -32.53
N LEU A 458 3.96 12.05 -31.87
CA LEU A 458 4.98 13.10 -31.74
C LEU A 458 5.66 13.40 -33.08
N ALA A 459 6.02 12.36 -33.83
CA ALA A 459 6.66 12.50 -35.15
C ALA A 459 5.78 13.23 -36.16
N ASP A 460 4.44 13.08 -36.10
CA ASP A 460 3.50 13.84 -36.92
C ASP A 460 3.60 15.37 -36.69
N LEU A 461 4.14 15.82 -35.56
CA LEU A 461 4.45 17.21 -35.25
C LEU A 461 5.94 17.54 -35.41
N GLY A 462 6.73 16.66 -35.98
CA GLY A 462 8.17 16.83 -36.17
C GLY A 462 9.01 16.68 -34.90
N ILE A 463 8.47 16.11 -33.82
CA ILE A 463 9.18 15.85 -32.56
C ILE A 463 9.74 14.43 -32.58
N ASP A 464 11.06 14.28 -32.41
CA ASP A 464 11.71 12.98 -32.31
C ASP A 464 11.66 12.45 -30.89
N LEU A 465 11.15 11.21 -30.69
CA LEU A 465 11.21 10.48 -29.43
C LEU A 465 12.20 9.32 -29.55
N VAL A 466 13.30 9.40 -28.83
CA VAL A 466 14.34 8.36 -28.77
C VAL A 466 14.08 7.42 -27.59
N ILE A 467 13.60 6.21 -27.86
CA ILE A 467 13.43 5.20 -26.81
C ILE A 467 14.80 4.61 -26.48
N ARG A 468 15.31 4.92 -25.28
CA ARG A 468 16.63 4.45 -24.80
C ARG A 468 16.43 3.35 -23.77
N ARG A 469 16.57 2.10 -24.23
CA ARG A 469 16.58 0.95 -23.34
C ARG A 469 17.99 0.67 -22.81
N VAL A 470 18.09 0.48 -21.48
CA VAL A 470 19.34 0.16 -20.77
C VAL A 470 19.07 -0.97 -19.77
N ASP A 471 20.14 -1.59 -19.24
CA ASP A 471 20.02 -2.55 -18.16
C ASP A 471 19.58 -1.87 -16.84
N VAL A 472 19.11 -2.68 -15.88
CA VAL A 472 18.55 -2.16 -14.61
C VAL A 472 19.56 -1.35 -13.81
N SER A 473 20.84 -1.77 -13.78
CA SER A 473 21.88 -1.07 -13.01
C SER A 473 22.16 0.30 -13.61
N GLN A 474 22.28 0.38 -14.94
CA GLN A 474 22.46 1.64 -15.66
C GLN A 474 21.21 2.54 -15.50
N TYR A 475 20.01 1.97 -15.58
CA TYR A 475 18.75 2.70 -15.34
C TYR A 475 18.74 3.36 -13.96
N ILE A 476 19.02 2.60 -12.90
CA ILE A 476 19.06 3.11 -11.53
C ILE A 476 20.12 4.20 -11.36
N ASN A 477 21.31 4.03 -11.94
CA ASN A 477 22.36 5.03 -11.88
C ASN A 477 21.94 6.35 -12.57
N ARG A 478 21.30 6.26 -13.73
CA ARG A 478 20.79 7.44 -14.45
C ARG A 478 19.62 8.10 -13.72
N LEU A 479 18.74 7.33 -13.06
CA LEU A 479 17.71 7.89 -12.19
C LEU A 479 18.33 8.69 -11.03
N ARG A 480 19.33 8.14 -10.37
CA ARG A 480 20.03 8.80 -9.25
C ARG A 480 20.76 10.07 -9.68
N SER A 481 21.42 10.05 -10.82
CA SER A 481 22.09 11.23 -11.39
C SER A 481 21.15 12.22 -12.09
N ARG A 482 19.82 11.89 -12.15
CA ARG A 482 18.82 12.71 -12.86
C ARG A 482 19.13 12.90 -14.35
N ASP A 483 19.86 11.96 -14.95
CA ASP A 483 20.24 11.98 -16.36
C ASP A 483 19.20 11.25 -17.22
N PHE A 484 18.09 11.92 -17.46
CA PHE A 484 17.00 11.49 -18.35
C PHE A 484 16.14 12.70 -18.75
N ASP A 485 15.40 12.59 -19.83
CA ASP A 485 14.38 13.57 -20.21
C ASP A 485 12.99 13.10 -19.73
N MET A 486 12.62 11.87 -20.07
CA MET A 486 11.38 11.24 -19.62
C MET A 486 11.62 9.80 -19.14
N ILE A 487 10.79 9.36 -18.20
CA ILE A 487 10.79 7.98 -17.65
C ILE A 487 9.35 7.50 -17.40
N VAL A 488 9.18 6.20 -17.23
CA VAL A 488 8.01 5.69 -16.49
C VAL A 488 8.28 5.85 -14.99
N GLY A 489 7.49 6.63 -14.32
CA GLY A 489 7.60 6.86 -12.87
C GLY A 489 6.29 6.60 -12.14
N GLY A 490 6.39 6.36 -10.83
CA GLY A 490 5.22 6.12 -9.98
C GLY A 490 5.33 6.84 -8.64
N TYR A 491 4.19 7.35 -8.19
CA TYR A 491 3.97 8.01 -6.91
C TYR A 491 2.88 7.23 -6.18
N PRO A 492 3.23 6.10 -5.52
CA PRO A 492 2.27 5.30 -4.78
C PRO A 492 1.73 6.10 -3.60
N GLN A 493 0.48 5.85 -3.23
CA GLN A 493 -0.17 6.48 -2.10
C GLN A 493 -0.74 5.43 -1.15
N SER A 494 -0.80 5.79 0.12
CA SER A 494 -1.50 5.03 1.14
C SER A 494 -2.85 5.68 1.47
N ASN A 495 -3.63 5.03 2.33
CA ASN A 495 -4.84 5.64 2.89
C ASN A 495 -4.53 6.80 3.86
N SER A 496 -3.27 6.96 4.26
CA SER A 496 -2.79 8.05 5.11
C SER A 496 -1.45 8.56 4.60
N PRO A 497 -1.45 9.39 3.54
CA PRO A 497 -0.22 10.03 3.06
C PRO A 497 0.37 10.93 4.15
N GLY A 498 1.68 10.84 4.32
CA GLY A 498 2.41 11.51 5.39
C GLY A 498 3.80 11.99 4.95
N ASN A 499 4.82 11.65 5.73
CA ASN A 499 6.19 12.14 5.53
C ASN A 499 6.81 11.78 4.16
N GLU A 500 6.37 10.71 3.50
CA GLU A 500 6.83 10.32 2.16
C GLU A 500 6.50 11.38 1.10
N GLN A 501 5.51 12.24 1.33
CA GLN A 501 5.16 13.32 0.42
C GLN A 501 6.31 14.33 0.26
N ARG A 502 7.17 14.49 1.29
CA ARG A 502 8.40 15.30 1.18
C ARG A 502 9.34 14.76 0.12
N GLU A 503 9.52 13.44 0.08
CA GLU A 503 10.39 12.77 -0.89
C GLU A 503 9.84 12.83 -2.32
N PHE A 504 8.54 13.02 -2.49
CA PHE A 504 7.91 13.13 -3.80
C PHE A 504 7.92 14.55 -4.37
N TRP A 505 7.62 15.55 -3.54
CA TRP A 505 7.23 16.86 -4.02
C TRP A 505 8.06 18.03 -3.52
N GLN A 506 8.73 17.93 -2.35
CA GLN A 506 9.42 19.08 -1.79
C GLN A 506 10.66 19.51 -2.58
N SER A 507 10.89 20.83 -2.57
CA SER A 507 12.06 21.47 -3.19
C SER A 507 13.39 20.90 -2.68
N ALA A 508 13.49 20.62 -1.38
CA ALA A 508 14.66 20.01 -0.74
C ALA A 508 14.99 18.61 -1.27
N ALA A 509 13.97 17.85 -1.71
CA ALA A 509 14.15 16.51 -2.24
C ALA A 509 14.58 16.50 -3.72
N ALA A 510 14.45 17.62 -4.44
CA ALA A 510 14.68 17.68 -5.88
C ALA A 510 16.09 17.21 -6.29
N ASP A 511 17.11 17.62 -5.54
CA ASP A 511 18.50 17.30 -5.85
C ASP A 511 19.05 16.11 -5.05
N ASN A 512 18.25 15.49 -4.17
CA ASN A 512 18.63 14.30 -3.44
C ASN A 512 18.55 13.05 -4.35
N PRO A 513 19.69 12.38 -4.64
CA PRO A 513 19.71 11.20 -5.53
C PRO A 513 18.82 10.04 -5.05
N GLY A 514 18.57 9.94 -3.72
CA GLY A 514 17.75 8.92 -3.11
C GLY A 514 16.25 9.21 -3.15
N SER A 515 15.84 10.46 -3.43
CA SER A 515 14.45 10.89 -3.42
C SER A 515 13.68 10.39 -4.64
N ARG A 516 12.36 10.43 -4.52
CA ARG A 516 11.41 10.18 -5.63
C ARG A 516 10.94 11.46 -6.34
N ASN A 517 11.50 12.63 -6.03
CA ASN A 517 11.24 13.84 -6.78
C ASN A 517 11.92 13.75 -8.17
N PHE A 518 11.46 12.79 -8.99
CA PHE A 518 11.96 12.55 -10.35
C PHE A 518 11.72 13.76 -11.26
N ILE A 519 10.62 14.46 -11.04
CA ILE A 519 10.22 15.68 -11.76
C ILE A 519 11.29 16.76 -11.64
N GLY A 520 11.91 16.91 -10.47
CA GLY A 520 12.79 18.05 -10.17
C GLY A 520 12.03 19.27 -9.71
N LEU A 521 10.91 19.02 -9.05
CA LEU A 521 9.98 20.04 -8.59
C LEU A 521 10.63 20.89 -7.49
N LYS A 522 10.62 22.21 -7.67
CA LYS A 522 11.05 23.22 -6.70
C LYS A 522 10.05 24.35 -6.71
N ASP A 523 9.04 24.24 -5.86
CA ASP A 523 7.91 25.19 -5.79
C ASP A 523 7.53 25.44 -4.32
N PRO A 524 7.76 26.67 -3.80
CA PRO A 524 7.43 27.00 -2.41
C PRO A 524 5.92 26.86 -2.06
N ALA A 525 5.03 27.00 -3.04
CA ALA A 525 3.60 26.81 -2.80
C ALA A 525 3.28 25.33 -2.58
N ILE A 526 3.89 24.44 -3.36
CA ILE A 526 3.79 22.99 -3.19
C ILE A 526 4.47 22.56 -1.88
N ASP A 527 5.63 23.11 -1.53
CA ASP A 527 6.28 22.85 -0.24
C ASP A 527 5.34 23.16 0.94
N THR A 528 4.63 24.28 0.85
CA THR A 528 3.63 24.69 1.86
C THR A 528 2.48 23.67 1.94
N LEU A 529 1.91 23.26 0.81
CA LEU A 529 0.81 22.29 0.76
C LEU A 529 1.22 20.92 1.31
N VAL A 530 2.45 20.49 1.03
CA VAL A 530 3.00 19.24 1.57
C VAL A 530 3.09 19.28 3.09
N GLU A 531 3.63 20.37 3.66
CA GLU A 531 3.73 20.49 5.12
C GLU A 531 2.34 20.57 5.77
N GLN A 532 1.37 21.25 5.17
CA GLN A 532 0.00 21.29 5.67
C GLN A 532 -0.66 19.91 5.65
N LEU A 533 -0.45 19.12 4.60
CA LEU A 533 -0.93 17.74 4.49
C LEU A 533 -0.36 16.86 5.62
N ILE A 534 0.96 16.90 5.81
CA ILE A 534 1.65 16.08 6.83
C ILE A 534 1.18 16.43 8.24
N ASN A 535 0.90 17.71 8.48
CA ASN A 535 0.45 18.21 9.78
C ASN A 535 -1.09 18.20 9.96
N ALA A 536 -1.83 17.56 9.05
CA ALA A 536 -3.28 17.41 9.19
C ALA A 536 -3.64 16.77 10.54
N ASP A 537 -4.65 17.31 11.22
CA ASP A 537 -5.03 16.92 12.58
C ASP A 537 -6.22 15.95 12.64
N SER A 538 -6.86 15.73 11.51
CA SER A 538 -8.01 14.84 11.36
C SER A 538 -8.03 14.18 9.98
N ARG A 539 -8.79 13.09 9.82
CA ARG A 539 -9.02 12.46 8.52
C ARG A 539 -9.60 13.44 7.51
N GLN A 540 -10.56 14.26 7.92
CA GLN A 540 -11.18 15.26 7.06
C GLN A 540 -10.16 16.31 6.61
N SER A 541 -9.35 16.82 7.53
CA SER A 541 -8.25 17.75 7.24
C SER A 541 -7.23 17.13 6.26
N LEU A 542 -6.86 15.87 6.46
CA LEU A 542 -5.97 15.14 5.54
C LEU A 542 -6.55 15.06 4.12
N ILE A 543 -7.84 14.74 3.99
CA ILE A 543 -8.54 14.68 2.71
C ILE A 543 -8.50 16.05 2.01
N GLU A 544 -8.82 17.12 2.72
CA GLU A 544 -8.87 18.48 2.20
C GLU A 544 -7.49 18.97 1.72
N HIS A 545 -6.45 18.75 2.52
CA HIS A 545 -5.07 19.12 2.15
C HIS A 545 -4.53 18.27 1.00
N SER A 546 -4.86 16.97 0.98
CA SER A 546 -4.48 16.08 -0.14
C SER A 546 -5.13 16.53 -1.45
N ARG A 547 -6.41 16.88 -1.43
CA ARG A 547 -7.13 17.39 -2.62
C ARG A 547 -6.56 18.73 -3.09
N ALA A 548 -6.24 19.63 -2.16
CA ALA A 548 -5.62 20.91 -2.50
C ALA A 548 -4.26 20.70 -3.20
N LEU A 549 -3.41 19.83 -2.67
CA LEU A 549 -2.12 19.48 -3.28
C LEU A 549 -2.32 18.81 -4.65
N ASP A 550 -3.24 17.85 -4.75
CA ASP A 550 -3.55 17.12 -5.99
C ASP A 550 -3.94 18.07 -7.13
N ARG A 551 -4.80 19.07 -6.85
CA ARG A 551 -5.19 20.07 -7.85
C ARG A 551 -4.02 20.84 -8.42
N VAL A 552 -3.12 21.30 -7.57
CA VAL A 552 -1.94 22.05 -8.00
C VAL A 552 -1.01 21.15 -8.84
N LEU A 553 -0.78 19.91 -8.41
CA LEU A 553 0.02 18.94 -9.15
C LEU A 553 -0.60 18.60 -10.52
N GLN A 554 -1.91 18.42 -10.60
CA GLN A 554 -2.62 18.15 -11.86
C GLN A 554 -2.40 19.26 -12.89
N TRP A 555 -2.64 20.52 -12.53
CA TRP A 555 -2.46 21.67 -13.42
C TRP A 555 -0.99 22.00 -13.73
N GLY A 556 -0.04 21.39 -13.01
CA GLY A 556 1.39 21.45 -13.33
C GLY A 556 1.78 20.59 -14.53
N TYR A 557 0.94 19.63 -14.95
CA TYR A 557 1.24 18.70 -16.05
C TYR A 557 2.62 18.03 -15.92
N TYR A 558 3.03 17.68 -14.70
CA TYR A 558 4.34 17.09 -14.44
C TYR A 558 4.49 15.66 -14.93
N VAL A 559 3.37 15.00 -15.19
CA VAL A 559 3.27 13.60 -15.60
C VAL A 559 2.20 13.50 -16.71
N ILE A 560 2.45 12.71 -17.75
CA ILE A 560 1.38 12.18 -18.60
C ILE A 560 0.79 10.97 -17.90
N PRO A 561 -0.43 11.05 -17.32
CA PRO A 561 -0.99 9.96 -16.55
C PRO A 561 -1.19 8.71 -17.41
N ASN A 562 -0.78 7.56 -16.86
CA ASN A 562 -1.04 6.25 -17.44
C ASN A 562 -2.42 5.74 -17.00
N TRP A 563 -2.50 4.54 -16.41
CA TRP A 563 -3.74 3.86 -16.10
C TRP A 563 -3.64 3.08 -14.78
N HIS A 564 -4.79 2.70 -14.28
CA HIS A 564 -4.94 1.87 -13.11
C HIS A 564 -6.11 0.90 -13.26
N ILE A 565 -6.23 -0.03 -12.32
CA ILE A 565 -7.35 -0.95 -12.18
C ILE A 565 -7.97 -0.79 -10.79
N LYS A 566 -9.30 -0.88 -10.71
CA LYS A 566 -10.08 -0.73 -9.46
C LYS A 566 -10.59 -2.05 -8.90
N THR A 567 -10.12 -3.16 -9.44
CA THR A 567 -10.54 -4.49 -9.04
C THR A 567 -9.35 -5.42 -8.88
N TRP A 568 -9.49 -6.41 -8.03
CA TRP A 568 -8.64 -7.59 -8.06
C TRP A 568 -9.29 -8.62 -8.97
N ARG A 569 -8.55 -9.10 -9.98
CA ARG A 569 -8.97 -10.17 -10.87
C ARG A 569 -8.57 -11.48 -10.28
N VAL A 570 -9.54 -12.24 -9.75
CA VAL A 570 -9.30 -13.51 -9.09
C VAL A 570 -9.86 -14.66 -9.90
N ALA A 571 -9.05 -15.70 -10.05
CA ALA A 571 -9.46 -16.97 -10.62
C ALA A 571 -9.38 -18.04 -9.54
N TYR A 572 -10.48 -18.74 -9.25
CA TYR A 572 -10.51 -19.75 -8.20
C TYR A 572 -11.47 -20.90 -8.54
N TRP A 573 -11.18 -22.07 -8.01
CA TRP A 573 -12.03 -23.23 -8.21
C TRP A 573 -13.30 -23.13 -7.36
N ASN A 574 -14.44 -23.60 -7.91
CA ASN A 574 -15.78 -23.38 -7.35
C ASN A 574 -16.05 -24.05 -5.99
N HIS A 575 -15.19 -24.96 -5.54
CA HIS A 575 -15.25 -25.50 -4.18
C HIS A 575 -14.78 -24.50 -3.12
N ILE A 576 -14.15 -23.41 -3.53
CA ILE A 576 -13.84 -22.27 -2.66
C ILE A 576 -15.08 -21.42 -2.48
N GLY A 577 -15.34 -21.03 -1.22
CA GLY A 577 -16.34 -20.03 -0.84
C GLY A 577 -15.69 -18.80 -0.25
N HIS A 578 -16.32 -17.65 -0.41
CA HIS A 578 -15.90 -16.40 0.22
C HIS A 578 -17.10 -15.58 0.70
N PRO A 579 -16.92 -14.60 1.59
CA PRO A 579 -18.01 -13.72 2.05
C PRO A 579 -18.66 -12.97 0.89
N LYS A 580 -19.95 -12.65 1.02
CA LYS A 580 -20.68 -11.84 0.03
C LYS A 580 -20.19 -10.39 -0.01
N VAL A 581 -19.70 -9.90 1.11
CA VAL A 581 -19.11 -8.57 1.25
C VAL A 581 -17.61 -8.76 1.31
N SER A 582 -16.88 -8.27 0.32
CA SER A 582 -15.41 -8.25 0.35
C SER A 582 -14.91 -7.11 1.24
N PRO A 583 -13.78 -7.26 1.92
CA PRO A 583 -13.15 -6.13 2.58
C PRO A 583 -12.76 -5.05 1.57
N LYS A 584 -12.72 -3.80 2.01
CA LYS A 584 -12.46 -2.66 1.12
C LYS A 584 -11.01 -2.60 0.63
N TYR A 585 -10.07 -2.98 1.49
CA TYR A 585 -8.63 -2.77 1.26
C TYR A 585 -7.83 -4.06 1.11
N ASP A 586 -8.47 -5.21 1.07
CA ASP A 586 -7.83 -6.52 0.92
C ASP A 586 -8.75 -7.49 0.15
N ILE A 587 -8.20 -8.55 -0.42
CA ILE A 587 -8.98 -9.64 -1.03
C ILE A 587 -9.69 -10.46 0.06
N GLY A 588 -9.08 -10.54 1.24
CA GLY A 588 -9.61 -11.24 2.40
C GLY A 588 -9.49 -12.76 2.33
N ILE A 589 -8.44 -13.32 1.72
CA ILE A 589 -8.23 -14.78 1.57
C ILE A 589 -8.39 -15.52 2.90
N ASN A 590 -7.93 -14.94 4.00
CA ASN A 590 -8.03 -15.56 5.33
C ASN A 590 -9.48 -15.66 5.85
N THR A 591 -10.47 -15.07 5.14
CA THR A 591 -11.91 -15.19 5.45
C THR A 591 -12.62 -16.24 4.56
N TRP A 592 -11.92 -16.79 3.56
CA TRP A 592 -12.44 -17.76 2.62
C TRP A 592 -12.52 -19.16 3.25
N TRP A 593 -13.27 -20.09 2.63
CA TRP A 593 -13.46 -21.45 3.15
C TRP A 593 -13.62 -22.47 2.02
N ILE A 594 -13.46 -23.75 2.35
CA ILE A 594 -13.83 -24.85 1.47
C ILE A 594 -15.33 -25.15 1.64
N LYS A 595 -16.08 -25.18 0.55
CA LYS A 595 -17.49 -25.59 0.54
C LYS A 595 -17.59 -27.11 0.78
N PRO A 596 -18.29 -27.58 1.82
CA PRO A 596 -18.29 -29.00 2.17
C PRO A 596 -19.00 -29.88 1.14
N ASP A 597 -19.94 -29.31 0.37
CA ASP A 597 -20.79 -30.05 -0.57
C ASP A 597 -20.28 -30.00 -2.02
N VAL A 598 -19.09 -29.44 -2.27
CA VAL A 598 -18.48 -29.32 -3.60
C VAL A 598 -17.15 -30.03 -3.63
N GLU A 599 -17.06 -31.10 -4.43
CA GLU A 599 -15.79 -31.82 -4.60
C GLU A 599 -14.72 -30.92 -5.25
N PRO A 600 -13.46 -31.02 -4.80
CA PRO A 600 -12.33 -30.39 -5.49
C PRO A 600 -12.27 -30.79 -6.95
N ALA A 601 -11.83 -29.88 -7.81
CA ALA A 601 -11.85 -30.04 -9.26
C ALA A 601 -11.02 -31.23 -9.80
N VAL A 602 -10.05 -31.69 -9.04
CA VAL A 602 -9.23 -32.87 -9.33
C VAL A 602 -8.92 -33.60 -8.01
N PRO A 603 -9.14 -34.93 -7.93
CA PRO A 603 -8.58 -35.69 -6.82
C PRO A 603 -7.06 -35.50 -6.82
N LEU A 604 -6.49 -35.27 -5.66
CA LEU A 604 -5.05 -35.14 -5.46
C LEU A 604 -4.33 -36.39 -6.00
N ALA A 605 -3.86 -36.36 -7.24
CA ALA A 605 -2.83 -37.30 -7.68
C ALA A 605 -1.54 -36.92 -6.93
N PRO A 606 -0.82 -37.86 -6.30
CA PRO A 606 0.47 -37.56 -5.72
C PRO A 606 1.36 -36.98 -6.81
N ALA A 607 2.07 -35.89 -6.47
CA ALA A 607 3.01 -35.24 -7.38
C ALA A 607 3.91 -36.31 -8.02
N ALA A 608 3.87 -36.41 -9.35
CA ALA A 608 4.72 -37.33 -10.09
C ALA A 608 6.17 -37.03 -9.72
N GLN A 609 6.87 -38.00 -9.16
CA GLN A 609 8.31 -37.92 -8.94
C GLN A 609 8.97 -37.64 -10.30
N PRO A 610 9.87 -36.65 -10.43
CA PRO A 610 10.67 -36.56 -11.64
C PRO A 610 11.50 -37.85 -11.77
N ALA A 611 11.47 -38.46 -12.94
CA ALA A 611 12.26 -39.61 -13.22
C ALA A 611 13.73 -39.36 -12.84
N GLU A 612 14.25 -40.13 -11.91
CA GLU A 612 15.69 -40.29 -11.72
C GLU A 612 16.25 -40.91 -13.00
N GLY A 613 17.23 -40.27 -13.62
CA GLY A 613 18.16 -40.91 -14.52
C GLY A 613 18.06 -40.51 -15.97
N ALA A 614 18.91 -39.59 -16.37
CA ALA A 614 19.77 -39.76 -17.52
C ALA A 614 21.04 -38.93 -17.31
N LYS A 615 22.15 -39.62 -17.33
CA LYS A 615 23.53 -39.15 -17.18
C LYS A 615 23.89 -38.02 -18.13
#